data_e46eb96d64172b5eb2da80b93ba88385
#
_entry.id   e46eb96d64172b5eb2da80b93ba88385
#
_cell.length_a   1.000
_cell.length_b   1.000
_cell.length_c   1.000
_cell.angle_alpha   90.00
_cell.angle_beta   90.00
_cell.angle_gamma   90.00
#
_symmetry.space_group_name_H-M   'P 1'
#
loop_
_entity.id
_entity.type
_entity.pdbx_description
1 polymer ?
#
loop_
_entity_poly.entity_id
_entity_poly.type
_entity_poly.pdbx_seq_one_letter_code
_entity_poly.pdbx_strand_id
1 'polypeptide(L)'
;MLVLGIETSCDETGVALYDTDHGLLAQALHSQVAMHNRYGGVVPELASRDHVERLAPLLEQVMADAQRPLSAIDAIAYTQGPGLAGALLVGASVATALAMSLDRPVIGVHHLEGHLLSPLLSDDPPEFPFVALLVSGGHTQLLRVDGLGAYTLLGETVDDAAGEAFDKSAKLLELGYPGGPALSALAAQADPTRPDAPRFTLPRPKLKSDDQIGRAHV
;
A
#
# COMPACT_ATOMS: atom_id res chain seq x y z
N MET A 1 -5.89 16.62 -18.01
CA MET A 1 -6.72 16.73 -16.79
C MET A 1 -5.81 16.51 -15.58
N LEU A 2 -5.88 17.42 -14.62
CA LEU A 2 -5.01 17.39 -13.45
C LEU A 2 -5.77 16.83 -12.24
N VAL A 3 -5.29 15.71 -11.71
CA VAL A 3 -5.94 14.96 -10.62
C VAL A 3 -5.02 14.98 -9.39
N LEU A 4 -5.58 15.38 -8.24
CA LEU A 4 -4.93 15.26 -6.95
C LEU A 4 -5.33 13.95 -6.30
N GLY A 5 -4.37 13.11 -5.94
CA GLY A 5 -4.56 11.87 -5.19
C GLY A 5 -4.16 12.01 -3.72
N ILE A 6 -4.98 11.48 -2.81
CA ILE A 6 -4.77 11.49 -1.36
C ILE A 6 -4.90 10.07 -0.81
N GLU A 7 -3.87 9.59 -0.13
CA GLU A 7 -3.82 8.28 0.54
C GLU A 7 -3.54 8.46 2.03
N THR A 8 -4.43 7.93 2.88
CA THR A 8 -4.28 7.95 4.34
C THR A 8 -4.85 6.67 4.99
N SER A 9 -4.83 5.55 4.30
CA SER A 9 -5.57 4.35 4.77
C SER A 9 -4.97 3.65 5.99
N CYS A 10 -3.66 3.79 6.24
CA CYS A 10 -2.97 3.08 7.33
C CYS A 10 -1.93 3.95 8.05
N ASP A 11 -0.66 3.73 7.79
CA ASP A 11 0.47 4.34 8.49
C ASP A 11 1.39 5.15 7.57
N GLU A 12 0.89 5.50 6.39
CA GLU A 12 1.56 6.38 5.45
C GLU A 12 0.60 7.45 4.94
N THR A 13 1.07 8.70 4.91
CA THR A 13 0.34 9.81 4.29
C THR A 13 0.93 10.08 2.92
N GLY A 14 0.17 9.81 1.88
CA GLY A 14 0.59 10.02 0.50
C GLY A 14 -0.24 11.12 -0.19
N VAL A 15 0.45 11.98 -0.95
CA VAL A 15 -0.18 12.95 -1.85
C VAL A 15 0.53 12.90 -3.18
N ALA A 16 -0.23 12.90 -4.27
CA ALA A 16 0.31 12.92 -5.62
C ALA A 16 -0.50 13.80 -6.56
N LEU A 17 0.15 14.42 -7.53
CA LEU A 17 -0.47 15.18 -8.59
C LEU A 17 -0.19 14.51 -9.93
N TYR A 18 -1.23 14.09 -10.60
CA TYR A 18 -1.16 13.35 -11.86
C TYR A 18 -1.87 14.13 -12.98
N ASP A 19 -1.21 14.25 -14.11
CA ASP A 19 -1.79 14.82 -15.32
C ASP A 19 -2.04 13.74 -16.35
N THR A 20 -3.25 13.68 -16.92
CA THR A 20 -3.61 12.63 -17.89
C THR A 20 -2.77 12.63 -19.16
N ASP A 21 -2.14 13.73 -19.50
CA ASP A 21 -1.35 13.90 -20.72
C ASP A 21 0.17 13.81 -20.45
N HIS A 22 0.60 14.13 -19.21
CA HIS A 22 2.02 14.21 -18.83
C HIS A 22 2.44 13.21 -17.75
N GLY A 23 1.50 12.44 -17.20
CA GLY A 23 1.78 11.46 -16.15
C GLY A 23 1.92 12.07 -14.76
N LEU A 24 2.72 11.43 -13.89
CA LEU A 24 2.99 11.87 -12.53
C LEU A 24 3.84 13.14 -12.54
N LEU A 25 3.29 14.25 -12.03
CA LEU A 25 4.00 15.53 -11.97
C LEU A 25 4.80 15.70 -10.67
N ALA A 26 4.22 15.31 -9.54
CA ALA A 26 4.85 15.37 -8.23
C ALA A 26 4.17 14.40 -7.27
N GLN A 27 4.94 13.93 -6.27
CA GLN A 27 4.41 13.14 -5.17
C GLN A 27 5.19 13.40 -3.89
N ALA A 28 4.55 13.23 -2.75
CA ALA A 28 5.19 13.27 -1.46
C ALA A 28 4.58 12.19 -0.55
N LEU A 29 5.43 11.57 0.25
CA LEU A 29 5.06 10.50 1.17
C LEU A 29 5.67 10.77 2.54
N HIS A 30 4.87 10.62 3.60
CA HIS A 30 5.34 10.56 4.98
C HIS A 30 5.00 9.22 5.59
N SER A 31 6.01 8.51 6.08
CA SER A 31 5.83 7.21 6.74
C SER A 31 5.88 7.36 8.26
N GLN A 32 4.94 6.72 8.95
CA GLN A 32 4.80 6.71 10.40
C GLN A 32 5.52 5.51 11.05
N VAL A 33 6.25 4.70 10.28
CA VAL A 33 6.93 3.48 10.75
C VAL A 33 7.80 3.76 11.98
N ALA A 34 8.57 4.86 11.99
CA ALA A 34 9.44 5.21 13.12
C ALA A 34 8.65 5.48 14.41
N MET A 35 7.44 6.04 14.30
CA MET A 35 6.54 6.28 15.43
C MET A 35 5.96 4.96 15.94
N HIS A 36 5.45 4.13 15.05
CA HIS A 36 4.77 2.88 15.37
C HIS A 36 5.72 1.78 15.85
N ASN A 37 6.99 1.83 15.45
CA ASN A 37 8.03 0.88 15.88
C ASN A 37 8.12 0.76 17.41
N ARG A 38 7.92 1.86 18.14
CA ARG A 38 7.93 1.88 19.62
C ARG A 38 6.82 1.04 20.26
N TYR A 39 5.75 0.77 19.50
CA TYR A 39 4.58 0.01 19.94
C TYR A 39 4.56 -1.40 19.37
N GLY A 40 5.51 -1.76 18.51
CA GLY A 40 5.57 -3.06 17.84
C GLY A 40 4.46 -3.30 16.80
N GLY A 41 3.89 -2.21 16.27
CA GLY A 41 2.84 -2.25 15.24
C GLY A 41 2.02 -0.96 15.21
N VAL A 42 1.14 -0.84 14.24
CA VAL A 42 0.34 0.36 14.00
C VAL A 42 -0.66 0.61 15.14
N VAL A 43 -0.67 1.83 15.68
CA VAL A 43 -1.65 2.32 16.65
C VAL A 43 -2.63 3.24 15.94
N PRO A 44 -3.89 2.82 15.70
CA PRO A 44 -4.82 3.52 14.81
C PRO A 44 -5.10 4.98 15.19
N GLU A 45 -5.18 5.28 16.49
CA GLU A 45 -5.42 6.65 16.96
C GLU A 45 -4.23 7.57 16.67
N LEU A 46 -3.01 7.08 16.87
CA LEU A 46 -1.80 7.85 16.58
C LEU A 46 -1.66 8.07 15.07
N ALA A 47 -1.94 7.04 14.26
CA ALA A 47 -1.95 7.15 12.81
C ALA A 47 -2.90 8.26 12.34
N SER A 48 -4.13 8.26 12.83
CA SER A 48 -5.11 9.28 12.46
C SER A 48 -4.67 10.70 12.82
N ARG A 49 -4.08 10.90 13.99
CA ARG A 49 -3.57 12.22 14.43
C ARG A 49 -2.42 12.70 13.56
N ASP A 50 -1.48 11.82 13.24
CA ASP A 50 -0.33 12.18 12.39
C ASP A 50 -0.79 12.53 10.96
N HIS A 51 -1.77 11.81 10.39
CA HIS A 51 -2.36 12.20 9.10
C HIS A 51 -2.91 13.63 9.10
N VAL A 52 -3.58 14.06 10.17
CA VAL A 52 -4.08 15.44 10.30
C VAL A 52 -2.93 16.45 10.24
N GLU A 53 -1.80 16.14 10.89
CA GLU A 53 -0.64 17.03 10.92
C GLU A 53 0.13 17.07 9.60
N ARG A 54 0.17 15.92 8.87
CA ARG A 54 1.03 15.77 7.69
C ARG A 54 0.36 16.13 6.37
N LEU A 55 -0.95 15.94 6.25
CA LEU A 55 -1.62 16.01 4.95
C LEU A 55 -1.54 17.40 4.31
N ALA A 56 -1.77 18.46 5.07
CA ALA A 56 -1.70 19.82 4.52
C ALA A 56 -0.28 20.23 4.09
N PRO A 57 0.78 20.02 4.90
CA PRO A 57 2.16 20.27 4.45
C PRO A 57 2.56 19.46 3.21
N LEU A 58 2.18 18.17 3.11
CA LEU A 58 2.47 17.35 1.93
C LEU A 58 1.75 17.85 0.69
N LEU A 59 0.50 18.30 0.84
CA LEU A 59 -0.25 18.91 -0.25
C LEU A 59 0.44 20.18 -0.76
N GLU A 60 0.83 21.07 0.14
CA GLU A 60 1.56 22.30 -0.22
C GLU A 60 2.87 21.98 -0.95
N GLN A 61 3.63 20.99 -0.45
CA GLN A 61 4.85 20.51 -1.09
C GLN A 61 4.60 20.03 -2.51
N VAL A 62 3.64 19.11 -2.71
CA VAL A 62 3.32 18.53 -4.03
C VAL A 62 2.91 19.62 -5.03
N MET A 63 2.08 20.57 -4.61
CA MET A 63 1.66 21.66 -5.47
C MET A 63 2.83 22.59 -5.85
N ALA A 64 3.75 22.86 -4.90
CA ALA A 64 4.95 23.66 -5.14
C ALA A 64 5.93 22.93 -6.08
N ASP A 65 6.18 21.63 -5.85
CA ASP A 65 7.07 20.80 -6.67
C ASP A 65 6.56 20.68 -8.11
N ALA A 66 5.24 20.53 -8.27
CA ALA A 66 4.57 20.52 -9.57
C ALA A 66 4.49 21.91 -10.22
N GLN A 67 4.78 22.99 -9.49
CA GLN A 67 4.62 24.37 -9.93
C GLN A 67 3.19 24.67 -10.44
N ARG A 68 2.19 24.17 -9.72
CA ARG A 68 0.76 24.35 -10.04
C ARG A 68 0.02 25.00 -8.88
N PRO A 69 -0.90 25.95 -9.14
CA PRO A 69 -1.79 26.45 -8.11
C PRO A 69 -2.92 25.44 -7.81
N LEU A 70 -3.48 25.48 -6.61
CA LEU A 70 -4.63 24.62 -6.25
C LEU A 70 -5.82 24.76 -7.21
N SER A 71 -6.03 25.96 -7.75
CA SER A 71 -7.10 26.22 -8.72
C SER A 71 -6.96 25.49 -10.06
N ALA A 72 -5.76 24.93 -10.34
CA ALA A 72 -5.51 24.14 -11.54
C ALA A 72 -6.01 22.69 -11.42
N ILE A 73 -6.35 22.23 -10.23
CA ILE A 73 -6.87 20.88 -10.00
C ILE A 73 -8.24 20.73 -10.66
N ASP A 74 -8.39 19.71 -11.48
CA ASP A 74 -9.64 19.37 -12.17
C ASP A 74 -10.49 18.34 -11.40
N ALA A 75 -9.86 17.43 -10.65
CA ALA A 75 -10.54 16.41 -9.86
C ALA A 75 -9.68 15.99 -8.66
N ILE A 76 -10.33 15.45 -7.63
CA ILE A 76 -9.66 14.94 -6.44
C ILE A 76 -10.04 13.46 -6.26
N ALA A 77 -9.04 12.60 -6.09
CA ALA A 77 -9.20 11.21 -5.75
C ALA A 77 -8.68 10.97 -4.32
N TYR A 78 -9.36 10.12 -3.56
CA TYR A 78 -8.89 9.75 -2.22
C TYR A 78 -9.16 8.27 -1.95
N THR A 79 -8.38 7.65 -1.08
CA THR A 79 -8.62 6.29 -0.67
C THR A 79 -9.84 6.21 0.25
N GLN A 80 -10.89 5.57 -0.26
CA GLN A 80 -12.15 5.39 0.46
C GLN A 80 -12.10 4.24 1.46
N GLY A 81 -11.30 3.23 1.19
CA GLY A 81 -11.16 2.00 1.97
C GLY A 81 -10.66 0.83 1.11
N PRO A 82 -10.34 -0.31 1.74
CA PRO A 82 -10.28 -0.55 3.19
C PRO A 82 -9.11 0.15 3.87
N GLY A 83 -9.18 0.24 5.21
CA GLY A 83 -8.14 0.85 6.02
C GLY A 83 -8.62 1.18 7.44
N LEU A 84 -7.79 1.89 8.20
CA LEU A 84 -8.11 2.35 9.54
C LEU A 84 -9.17 3.46 9.48
N ALA A 85 -10.31 3.28 10.13
CA ALA A 85 -11.47 4.18 10.00
C ALA A 85 -11.13 5.66 10.27
N GLY A 86 -10.37 5.94 11.33
CA GLY A 86 -9.96 7.32 11.66
C GLY A 86 -9.00 7.91 10.63
N ALA A 87 -8.07 7.13 10.12
CA ALA A 87 -7.11 7.52 9.11
C ALA A 87 -7.82 7.81 7.76
N LEU A 88 -8.70 6.92 7.32
CA LEU A 88 -9.55 7.12 6.13
C LEU A 88 -10.40 8.38 6.23
N LEU A 89 -10.96 8.65 7.43
CA LEU A 89 -11.79 9.83 7.65
C LEU A 89 -11.01 11.13 7.43
N VAL A 90 -9.73 11.18 7.78
CA VAL A 90 -8.87 12.36 7.55
C VAL A 90 -8.75 12.65 6.06
N GLY A 91 -8.33 11.66 5.25
CA GLY A 91 -8.20 11.80 3.81
C GLY A 91 -9.52 12.17 3.13
N ALA A 92 -10.60 11.47 3.48
CA ALA A 92 -11.94 11.75 2.95
C ALA A 92 -12.42 13.17 3.28
N SER A 93 -12.18 13.64 4.52
CA SER A 93 -12.59 14.98 4.96
C SER A 93 -11.84 16.07 4.20
N VAL A 94 -10.52 15.95 4.08
CA VAL A 94 -9.70 16.93 3.35
C VAL A 94 -10.02 16.92 1.87
N ALA A 95 -10.12 15.73 1.24
CA ALA A 95 -10.49 15.61 -0.17
C ALA A 95 -11.84 16.25 -0.47
N THR A 96 -12.85 15.98 0.37
CA THR A 96 -14.19 16.54 0.20
C THR A 96 -14.20 18.06 0.42
N ALA A 97 -13.51 18.55 1.45
CA ALA A 97 -13.42 19.99 1.72
C ALA A 97 -12.74 20.76 0.58
N LEU A 98 -11.65 20.20 0.04
CA LEU A 98 -10.96 20.77 -1.13
C LEU A 98 -11.87 20.75 -2.37
N ALA A 99 -12.54 19.64 -2.65
CA ALA A 99 -13.46 19.51 -3.78
C ALA A 99 -14.58 20.56 -3.72
N MET A 100 -15.18 20.74 -2.53
CA MET A 100 -16.20 21.75 -2.30
C MET A 100 -15.65 23.17 -2.49
N SER A 101 -14.46 23.46 -1.98
CA SER A 101 -13.87 24.80 -2.05
C SER A 101 -13.44 25.18 -3.47
N LEU A 102 -13.05 24.21 -4.29
CA LEU A 102 -12.59 24.40 -5.66
C LEU A 102 -13.71 24.20 -6.69
N ASP A 103 -14.90 23.79 -6.27
CA ASP A 103 -16.02 23.39 -7.15
C ASP A 103 -15.56 22.29 -8.15
N ARG A 104 -14.95 21.22 -7.63
CA ARG A 104 -14.40 20.12 -8.41
C ARG A 104 -14.97 18.77 -7.99
N PRO A 105 -15.05 17.80 -8.90
CA PRO A 105 -15.48 16.45 -8.56
C PRO A 105 -14.49 15.76 -7.60
N VAL A 106 -15.03 14.91 -6.72
CA VAL A 106 -14.27 14.04 -5.83
C VAL A 106 -14.67 12.60 -6.05
N ILE A 107 -13.69 11.69 -6.07
CA ILE A 107 -13.91 10.25 -6.24
C ILE A 107 -13.22 9.46 -5.15
N GLY A 108 -13.94 8.50 -4.55
CA GLY A 108 -13.37 7.50 -3.65
C GLY A 108 -12.81 6.32 -4.44
N VAL A 109 -11.56 5.96 -4.16
CA VAL A 109 -10.85 4.84 -4.80
C VAL A 109 -10.64 3.74 -3.77
N HIS A 110 -10.79 2.49 -4.19
CA HIS A 110 -10.53 1.35 -3.33
C HIS A 110 -9.02 1.18 -3.15
N HIS A 111 -8.55 1.05 -1.90
CA HIS A 111 -7.12 0.95 -1.57
C HIS A 111 -6.40 -0.15 -2.35
N LEU A 112 -6.97 -1.35 -2.40
CA LEU A 112 -6.38 -2.47 -3.11
C LEU A 112 -6.42 -2.28 -4.65
N GLU A 113 -7.37 -1.54 -5.17
CA GLU A 113 -7.40 -1.17 -6.59
C GLU A 113 -6.24 -0.22 -6.92
N GLY A 114 -5.93 0.73 -6.03
CA GLY A 114 -4.75 1.58 -6.16
C GLY A 114 -3.45 0.76 -6.26
N HIS A 115 -3.31 -0.25 -5.40
CA HIS A 115 -2.17 -1.18 -5.49
C HIS A 115 -2.19 -2.01 -6.78
N LEU A 116 -3.36 -2.56 -7.14
CA LEU A 116 -3.53 -3.42 -8.31
C LEU A 116 -3.18 -2.71 -9.63
N LEU A 117 -3.48 -1.41 -9.69
CA LEU A 117 -3.26 -0.59 -10.89
C LEU A 117 -1.94 0.18 -10.87
N SER A 118 -1.19 0.15 -9.76
CA SER A 118 0.10 0.85 -9.67
C SER A 118 1.12 0.47 -10.74
N PRO A 119 1.17 -0.78 -11.27
CA PRO A 119 2.06 -1.12 -12.39
C PRO A 119 1.79 -0.36 -13.68
N LEU A 120 0.59 0.21 -13.86
CA LEU A 120 0.26 1.05 -15.01
C LEU A 120 1.01 2.40 -15.00
N LEU A 121 1.64 2.77 -13.87
CA LEU A 121 2.47 3.97 -13.75
C LEU A 121 3.96 3.69 -14.07
N SER A 122 4.32 2.44 -14.40
CA SER A 122 5.70 2.10 -14.77
C SER A 122 6.03 2.56 -16.20
N ASP A 123 7.34 2.59 -16.52
CA ASP A 123 7.83 2.90 -17.88
C ASP A 123 7.39 1.87 -18.93
N ASP A 124 7.12 0.63 -18.48
CA ASP A 124 6.63 -0.48 -19.31
C ASP A 124 5.36 -1.06 -18.66
N PRO A 125 4.20 -0.38 -18.83
CA PRO A 125 2.96 -0.79 -18.19
C PRO A 125 2.42 -2.09 -18.80
N PRO A 126 1.86 -3.01 -18.00
CA PRO A 126 1.24 -4.21 -18.52
C PRO A 126 -0.01 -3.88 -19.37
N GLU A 127 -0.20 -4.64 -20.44
CA GLU A 127 -1.43 -4.59 -21.24
C GLU A 127 -2.50 -5.47 -20.63
N PHE A 128 -3.78 -5.06 -20.74
CA PHE A 128 -4.90 -5.89 -20.34
C PHE A 128 -5.19 -7.03 -21.36
N PRO A 129 -5.57 -8.23 -20.90
CA PRO A 129 -5.62 -8.69 -19.52
C PRO A 129 -4.26 -9.09 -18.96
N PHE A 130 -4.05 -8.87 -17.67
CA PHE A 130 -2.86 -9.39 -16.98
C PHE A 130 -3.23 -10.09 -15.66
N VAL A 131 -2.29 -10.84 -15.10
CA VAL A 131 -2.43 -11.45 -13.76
C VAL A 131 -1.57 -10.69 -12.78
N ALA A 132 -2.18 -10.25 -11.69
CA ALA A 132 -1.53 -9.55 -10.61
C ALA A 132 -1.49 -10.41 -9.34
N LEU A 133 -0.33 -10.46 -8.70
CA LEU A 133 -0.17 -10.95 -7.33
C LEU A 133 -0.08 -9.74 -6.40
N LEU A 134 -1.16 -9.49 -5.65
CA LEU A 134 -1.23 -8.45 -4.64
C LEU A 134 -0.78 -9.03 -3.32
N VAL A 135 0.32 -8.50 -2.75
CA VAL A 135 0.90 -8.94 -1.48
C VAL A 135 1.09 -7.73 -0.57
N SER A 136 0.49 -7.77 0.60
CA SER A 136 0.60 -6.72 1.62
C SER A 136 0.59 -7.30 3.03
N GLY A 137 0.62 -6.43 4.04
CA GLY A 137 0.47 -6.83 5.44
C GLY A 137 -0.90 -7.43 5.77
N GLY A 138 -1.95 -7.05 5.03
CA GLY A 138 -3.32 -7.52 5.29
C GLY A 138 -3.93 -8.41 4.20
N HIS A 139 -3.32 -8.47 3.01
CA HIS A 139 -3.90 -9.17 1.86
C HIS A 139 -2.82 -9.94 1.08
N THR A 140 -3.19 -11.11 0.61
CA THR A 140 -2.43 -11.88 -0.40
C THR A 140 -3.43 -12.48 -1.37
N GLN A 141 -3.50 -11.91 -2.57
CA GLN A 141 -4.50 -12.24 -3.58
C GLN A 141 -3.86 -12.37 -4.96
N LEU A 142 -4.34 -13.35 -5.72
CA LEU A 142 -4.04 -13.50 -7.15
C LEU A 142 -5.28 -13.08 -7.93
N LEU A 143 -5.14 -12.09 -8.80
CA LEU A 143 -6.26 -11.52 -9.54
C LEU A 143 -5.96 -11.53 -11.04
N ARG A 144 -6.98 -11.81 -11.84
CA ARG A 144 -6.98 -11.48 -13.27
C ARG A 144 -7.60 -10.10 -13.46
N VAL A 145 -6.87 -9.24 -14.14
CA VAL A 145 -7.25 -7.86 -14.42
C VAL A 145 -7.59 -7.76 -15.89
N ASP A 146 -8.87 -7.70 -16.21
CA ASP A 146 -9.35 -7.62 -17.61
C ASP A 146 -9.46 -6.16 -18.09
N GLY A 147 -9.48 -5.20 -17.17
CA GLY A 147 -9.58 -3.76 -17.40
C GLY A 147 -9.84 -3.02 -16.11
N LEU A 148 -9.95 -1.69 -16.15
CA LEU A 148 -10.29 -0.86 -14.99
C LEU A 148 -11.66 -1.26 -14.44
N GLY A 149 -11.74 -1.59 -13.15
CA GLY A 149 -12.96 -2.04 -12.49
C GLY A 149 -13.40 -3.47 -12.86
N ALA A 150 -12.64 -4.20 -13.70
CA ALA A 150 -12.95 -5.56 -14.15
C ALA A 150 -11.92 -6.56 -13.62
N TYR A 151 -12.16 -7.05 -12.41
CA TYR A 151 -11.24 -7.93 -11.68
C TYR A 151 -11.89 -9.27 -11.35
N THR A 152 -11.14 -10.36 -11.55
CA THR A 152 -11.55 -11.71 -11.16
C THR A 152 -10.57 -12.25 -10.15
N LEU A 153 -11.03 -12.54 -8.93
CA LEU A 153 -10.22 -13.21 -7.91
C LEU A 153 -9.97 -14.65 -8.36
N LEU A 154 -8.71 -15.02 -8.55
CA LEU A 154 -8.27 -16.37 -8.90
C LEU A 154 -7.95 -17.19 -7.65
N GLY A 155 -7.48 -16.53 -6.59
CA GLY A 155 -7.19 -17.15 -5.32
C GLY A 155 -6.74 -16.13 -4.29
N GLU A 156 -6.86 -16.48 -3.02
CA GLU A 156 -6.41 -15.64 -1.89
C GLU A 156 -5.89 -16.51 -0.75
N THR A 157 -5.13 -15.88 0.15
CA THR A 157 -4.74 -16.57 1.37
C THR A 157 -5.97 -16.88 2.22
N VAL A 158 -6.00 -18.07 2.80
CA VAL A 158 -7.08 -18.54 3.69
C VAL A 158 -6.71 -18.40 5.17
N ASP A 159 -5.56 -17.81 5.44
CA ASP A 159 -4.98 -17.61 6.76
C ASP A 159 -4.29 -16.24 6.81
N ASP A 160 -3.07 -16.15 7.35
CA ASP A 160 -2.30 -14.91 7.38
C ASP A 160 -1.98 -14.42 5.96
N ALA A 161 -1.99 -13.12 5.76
CA ALA A 161 -1.36 -12.52 4.60
C ALA A 161 0.17 -12.72 4.65
N ALA A 162 0.84 -12.68 3.51
CA ALA A 162 2.29 -12.91 3.46
C ALA A 162 3.06 -11.91 4.34
N GLY A 163 2.74 -10.62 4.29
CA GLY A 163 3.37 -9.61 5.13
C GLY A 163 3.12 -9.85 6.62
N GLU A 164 1.91 -10.24 7.00
CA GLU A 164 1.56 -10.61 8.37
C GLU A 164 2.37 -11.81 8.86
N ALA A 165 2.54 -12.84 8.01
CA ALA A 165 3.36 -14.01 8.33
C ALA A 165 4.83 -13.63 8.55
N PHE A 166 5.38 -12.70 7.74
CA PHE A 166 6.72 -12.14 7.95
C PHE A 166 6.83 -11.40 9.28
N ASP A 167 5.88 -10.53 9.61
CA ASP A 167 5.89 -9.76 10.85
C ASP A 167 5.77 -10.66 12.09
N LYS A 168 4.89 -11.66 12.05
CA LYS A 168 4.74 -12.64 13.13
C LYS A 168 6.00 -13.46 13.33
N SER A 169 6.62 -13.93 12.23
CA SER A 169 7.87 -14.70 12.29
C SER A 169 9.02 -13.86 12.83
N ALA A 170 9.16 -12.63 12.37
CA ALA A 170 10.17 -11.70 12.87
C ALA A 170 9.99 -11.39 14.35
N LYS A 171 8.73 -11.23 14.81
CA LYS A 171 8.42 -11.02 16.22
C LYS A 171 8.82 -12.22 17.08
N LEU A 172 8.59 -13.46 16.60
CA LEU A 172 9.04 -14.67 17.30
C LEU A 172 10.56 -14.76 17.38
N LEU A 173 11.27 -14.20 16.40
CA LEU A 173 12.73 -14.12 16.35
C LEU A 173 13.31 -12.86 17.01
N GLU A 174 12.48 -12.02 17.62
CA GLU A 174 12.86 -10.76 18.30
C GLU A 174 13.59 -9.76 17.38
N LEU A 175 13.25 -9.75 16.07
CA LEU A 175 13.90 -8.90 15.07
C LEU A 175 13.33 -7.47 14.98
N GLY A 176 12.25 -7.18 15.72
CA GLY A 176 11.61 -5.88 15.71
C GLY A 176 10.55 -5.70 14.61
N TYR A 177 10.16 -4.45 14.35
CA TYR A 177 9.15 -4.04 13.38
C TYR A 177 9.69 -2.91 12.48
N PRO A 178 9.40 -2.87 11.16
CA PRO A 178 8.67 -3.88 10.38
C PRO A 178 9.49 -5.17 10.22
N GLY A 179 8.81 -6.32 10.37
CA GLY A 179 9.45 -7.63 10.46
C GLY A 179 9.98 -8.15 9.12
N GLY A 180 9.28 -7.90 8.03
CA GLY A 180 9.65 -8.39 6.70
C GLY A 180 11.07 -7.99 6.27
N PRO A 181 11.43 -6.70 6.27
CA PRO A 181 12.80 -6.26 5.95
C PRO A 181 13.85 -6.85 6.89
N ALA A 182 13.56 -6.92 8.21
CA ALA A 182 14.49 -7.45 9.19
C ALA A 182 14.76 -8.95 8.97
N LEU A 183 13.70 -9.74 8.72
CA LEU A 183 13.81 -11.15 8.43
C LEU A 183 14.54 -11.41 7.11
N SER A 184 14.26 -10.64 6.07
CA SER A 184 14.95 -10.73 4.78
C SER A 184 16.43 -10.41 4.89
N ALA A 185 16.78 -9.37 5.66
CA ALA A 185 18.18 -9.00 5.92
C ALA A 185 18.92 -10.10 6.70
N LEU A 186 18.26 -10.75 7.66
CA LEU A 186 18.84 -11.88 8.38
C LEU A 186 19.02 -13.09 7.44
N ALA A 187 18.03 -13.41 6.61
CA ALA A 187 18.12 -14.51 5.65
C ALA A 187 19.23 -14.32 4.62
N ALA A 188 19.47 -13.08 4.18
CA ALA A 188 20.56 -12.76 3.25
C ALA A 188 21.97 -13.01 3.82
N GLN A 189 22.11 -13.13 5.13
CA GLN A 189 23.39 -13.47 5.80
C GLN A 189 23.65 -14.99 5.81
N ALA A 190 22.66 -15.81 5.45
CA ALA A 190 22.83 -17.25 5.42
C ALA A 190 23.74 -17.66 4.27
N ASP A 191 24.72 -18.51 4.57
CA ASP A 191 25.55 -19.16 3.57
C ASP A 191 24.95 -20.51 3.18
N PRO A 192 24.28 -20.63 2.00
CA PRO A 192 23.65 -21.88 1.58
C PRO A 192 24.66 -22.97 1.24
N THR A 193 25.95 -22.63 1.09
CA THR A 193 27.03 -23.56 0.73
C THR A 193 27.71 -24.14 1.95
N ARG A 194 27.42 -23.65 3.14
CA ARG A 194 28.01 -24.10 4.40
C ARG A 194 27.65 -25.57 4.67
N PRO A 195 28.60 -26.51 4.69
CA PRO A 195 28.32 -27.93 4.74
C PRO A 195 27.78 -28.40 6.11
N ASP A 196 28.05 -27.65 7.17
CA ASP A 196 27.67 -27.90 8.55
C ASP A 196 26.40 -27.14 8.98
N ALA A 197 25.79 -26.34 8.06
CA ALA A 197 24.57 -25.62 8.36
C ALA A 197 23.42 -26.60 8.61
N PRO A 198 22.69 -26.48 9.73
CA PRO A 198 21.51 -27.31 9.96
C PRO A 198 20.48 -27.06 8.86
N ARG A 199 20.02 -28.15 8.24
CA ARG A 199 18.98 -28.07 7.21
C ARG A 199 17.65 -28.47 7.84
N PHE A 200 16.74 -27.51 7.94
CA PHE A 200 15.40 -27.76 8.40
C PHE A 200 14.47 -28.01 7.21
N THR A 201 13.71 -29.10 7.27
CA THR A 201 12.63 -29.34 6.32
C THR A 201 11.36 -28.73 6.88
N LEU A 202 11.00 -27.58 6.36
CA LEU A 202 9.75 -26.91 6.76
C LEU A 202 8.54 -27.62 6.11
N PRO A 203 7.43 -27.77 6.83
CA PRO A 203 6.22 -28.31 6.25
C PRO A 203 5.69 -27.39 5.14
N ARG A 204 5.20 -27.97 4.06
CA ARG A 204 4.55 -27.27 2.94
C ARG A 204 3.07 -27.68 2.89
N PRO A 205 2.22 -27.12 3.74
CA PRO A 205 0.81 -27.44 3.73
C PRO A 205 0.14 -26.96 2.44
N LYS A 206 -0.97 -27.58 2.09
CA LYS A 206 -1.83 -27.24 0.95
C LYS A 206 -1.23 -27.31 -0.46
N LEU A 207 -0.05 -27.93 -0.66
CA LEU A 207 0.52 -28.16 -2.00
C LEU A 207 -0.37 -29.02 -2.92
N LYS A 208 -1.34 -29.74 -2.35
CA LYS A 208 -2.24 -30.67 -3.06
C LYS A 208 -3.71 -30.24 -2.96
N SER A 209 -3.99 -29.02 -2.47
CA SER A 209 -5.34 -28.46 -2.47
C SER A 209 -5.65 -27.82 -3.80
N ASP A 210 -6.91 -27.72 -4.15
CA ASP A 210 -7.38 -26.98 -5.35
C ASP A 210 -7.26 -25.46 -5.18
N ASP A 211 -6.86 -24.99 -3.98
CA ASP A 211 -6.60 -23.57 -3.71
C ASP A 211 -5.33 -23.12 -4.44
N GLN A 212 -5.43 -22.05 -5.18
CA GLN A 212 -4.34 -21.56 -6.04
C GLN A 212 -3.26 -20.78 -5.27
N ILE A 213 -3.59 -20.28 -4.07
CA ILE A 213 -2.64 -19.66 -3.14
C ILE A 213 -2.68 -20.41 -1.84
N GLY A 214 -1.59 -21.10 -1.49
CA GLY A 214 -1.40 -21.72 -0.19
C GLY A 214 -1.13 -20.69 0.90
N ARG A 215 -1.07 -21.16 2.17
CA ARG A 215 -0.59 -20.32 3.28
C ARG A 215 0.77 -19.73 2.93
N ALA A 216 0.96 -18.44 3.20
CA ALA A 216 2.28 -17.87 3.27
C ALA A 216 2.97 -18.42 4.53
N HIS A 217 3.81 -19.46 4.34
CA HIS A 217 4.69 -19.93 5.38
C HIS A 217 6.07 -19.34 5.14
N VAL A 218 6.52 -18.60 6.11
CA VAL A 218 7.90 -18.12 6.22
C VAL A 218 8.76 -19.23 6.78
#